data_1b7d541c4548481a91f9206cc1e1a69d
#
_entry.id   1b7d541c4548481a91f9206cc1e1a69d
#
_cell.length_a   1.000
_cell.length_b   1.000
_cell.length_c   1.000
_cell.angle_alpha   90.00
_cell.angle_beta   90.00
_cell.angle_gamma   90.00
#
_symmetry.space_group_name_H-M   'P 1'
#
loop_
_entity.id
_entity.type
_entity.pdbx_description
1 polymer ?
#
loop_
_entity_poly.entity_id
_entity_poly.type
_entity_poly.pdbx_seq_one_letter_code
_entity_poly.pdbx_strand_id
1 'polypeptide(L)'
;MRDLITLQSGGTQAEILTLGATLCSLTFEQGRNLVLGFADPADYAGIPIYAGAVVGPVANRLSGGQVVIDGQVHKLPVNEPPDTCLHGGANGLHAQIWQIVDQADDQVTLTCDLEDGACGLPGKRHIKATYRLELQSLHLTLRATTDRTTLMNPAHHPYWTLTESLQIAAEKVLLTDHGNLPTGAVMDVHGPFDLRMPGAISSMLDHCFCLNGTQPAARLTASDGHWVEVETGAPGLQVYAGAFLPDMPSEKCRGARIHPGAGTALEPQKWPDAPRHPHFPDITLHPEETFEQTTIYRFGTASIRS
;
A
#
# COMPACT_ATOMS: atom_id res chain seq x y z
N MET A 1 -17.18 -15.03 -4.48
CA MET A 1 -18.09 -14.14 -3.69
C MET A 1 -17.22 -13.07 -3.06
N ARG A 2 -17.71 -11.87 -2.84
CA ARG A 2 -16.96 -10.82 -2.14
C ARG A 2 -17.34 -10.90 -0.67
N ASP A 3 -16.50 -11.58 0.11
CA ASP A 3 -16.80 -11.80 1.52
C ASP A 3 -16.07 -10.75 2.36
N LEU A 4 -16.78 -10.22 3.36
CA LEU A 4 -16.21 -9.30 4.36
C LEU A 4 -15.93 -10.11 5.62
N ILE A 5 -14.66 -10.09 6.05
CA ILE A 5 -14.15 -10.82 7.20
C ILE A 5 -13.90 -9.80 8.30
N THR A 6 -14.40 -10.10 9.50
CA THR A 6 -14.16 -9.27 10.68
C THR A 6 -13.13 -9.96 11.58
N LEU A 7 -12.04 -9.26 11.87
CA LEU A 7 -11.05 -9.63 12.87
C LEU A 7 -11.29 -8.81 14.15
N GLN A 8 -11.11 -9.44 15.31
CA GLN A 8 -11.30 -8.81 16.61
C GLN A 8 -10.16 -9.17 17.57
N SER A 9 -9.66 -8.17 18.31
CA SER A 9 -8.68 -8.38 19.37
C SER A 9 -8.87 -7.31 20.45
N GLY A 10 -9.35 -7.71 21.62
CA GLY A 10 -9.72 -6.76 22.67
C GLY A 10 -10.79 -5.77 22.19
N GLY A 11 -10.54 -4.46 22.31
CA GLY A 11 -11.45 -3.41 21.82
C GLY A 11 -11.21 -2.99 20.37
N THR A 12 -10.36 -3.70 19.63
CA THR A 12 -9.97 -3.36 18.26
C THR A 12 -10.68 -4.29 17.26
N GLN A 13 -11.11 -3.73 16.13
CA GLN A 13 -11.74 -4.46 15.04
C GLN A 13 -11.13 -4.05 13.70
N ALA A 14 -10.85 -5.02 12.84
CA ALA A 14 -10.48 -4.80 11.44
C ALA A 14 -11.44 -5.56 10.51
N GLU A 15 -11.79 -4.95 9.39
CA GLU A 15 -12.63 -5.60 8.38
C GLU A 15 -11.84 -5.73 7.07
N ILE A 16 -11.73 -6.97 6.60
CA ILE A 16 -10.97 -7.34 5.41
C ILE A 16 -11.94 -7.88 4.36
N LEU A 17 -11.91 -7.30 3.16
CA LEU A 17 -12.70 -7.75 2.01
C LEU A 17 -11.86 -8.69 1.15
N THR A 18 -12.44 -9.79 0.68
CA THR A 18 -11.74 -10.74 -0.21
C THR A 18 -11.41 -10.16 -1.58
N LEU A 19 -12.10 -9.12 -2.05
CA LEU A 19 -11.66 -8.35 -3.22
C LEU A 19 -10.42 -7.56 -2.86
N GLY A 20 -9.29 -7.84 -3.53
CA GLY A 20 -8.02 -7.14 -3.32
C GLY A 20 -7.35 -7.40 -1.97
N ALA A 21 -7.82 -8.37 -1.17
CA ALA A 21 -7.42 -8.54 0.23
C ALA A 21 -7.48 -7.20 1.00
N THR A 22 -8.56 -6.44 0.82
CA THR A 22 -8.66 -5.01 1.16
C THR A 22 -9.00 -4.79 2.63
N LEU A 23 -8.21 -3.95 3.32
CA LEU A 23 -8.55 -3.40 4.63
C LEU A 23 -9.62 -2.30 4.47
N CYS A 24 -10.87 -2.62 4.81
CA CYS A 24 -12.01 -1.71 4.68
C CYS A 24 -12.22 -0.82 5.89
N SER A 25 -11.82 -1.30 7.07
CA SER A 25 -12.03 -0.62 8.35
C SER A 25 -10.98 -1.07 9.37
N LEU A 26 -10.53 -0.16 10.19
CA LEU A 26 -9.74 -0.41 11.38
C LEU A 26 -10.21 0.52 12.48
N THR A 27 -10.92 -0.01 13.48
CA THR A 27 -11.46 0.75 14.60
C THR A 27 -10.78 0.32 15.90
N PHE A 28 -10.52 1.27 16.77
CA PHE A 28 -9.82 1.09 18.03
C PHE A 28 -10.63 1.72 19.17
N GLU A 29 -10.86 0.96 20.26
CA GLU A 29 -11.58 1.39 21.48
C GLU A 29 -12.97 2.02 21.19
N GLN A 30 -13.75 1.43 20.26
CA GLN A 30 -15.05 1.95 19.78
C GLN A 30 -14.95 3.39 19.23
N GLY A 31 -13.73 3.80 18.84
CA GLY A 31 -13.42 5.13 18.32
C GLY A 31 -13.66 5.24 16.81
N ARG A 32 -12.95 6.22 16.22
CA ARG A 32 -13.02 6.48 14.78
C ARG A 32 -12.41 5.33 13.97
N ASN A 33 -12.86 5.20 12.73
CA ASN A 33 -12.18 4.38 11.75
C ASN A 33 -10.87 5.09 11.33
N LEU A 34 -9.74 4.39 11.49
CA LEU A 34 -8.41 4.94 11.21
C LEU A 34 -8.07 4.96 9.72
N VAL A 35 -8.87 4.28 8.86
CA VAL A 35 -8.65 4.22 7.41
C VAL A 35 -9.88 4.72 6.65
N LEU A 36 -9.67 5.25 5.44
CA LEU A 36 -10.75 5.53 4.50
C LEU A 36 -11.28 4.23 3.92
N GLY A 37 -12.60 4.14 3.77
CA GLY A 37 -13.26 3.00 3.16
C GLY A 37 -14.62 3.35 2.59
N PHE A 38 -15.20 2.44 1.81
CA PHE A 38 -16.53 2.57 1.26
C PHE A 38 -17.56 1.84 2.14
N ALA A 39 -18.77 2.39 2.21
CA ALA A 39 -19.87 1.78 2.95
C ALA A 39 -20.34 0.48 2.27
N ASP A 40 -20.44 0.49 0.94
CA ASP A 40 -20.80 -0.67 0.13
C ASP A 40 -19.54 -1.37 -0.40
N PRO A 41 -19.35 -2.69 -0.12
CA PRO A 41 -18.27 -3.49 -0.69
C PRO A 41 -18.23 -3.50 -2.22
N ALA A 42 -19.34 -3.21 -2.91
CA ALA A 42 -19.39 -3.11 -4.37
C ALA A 42 -18.60 -1.90 -4.90
N ASP A 43 -18.54 -0.81 -4.14
CA ASP A 43 -17.85 0.42 -4.55
C ASP A 43 -16.31 0.24 -4.64
N TYR A 44 -15.72 -0.75 -3.92
CA TYR A 44 -14.30 -1.08 -4.06
C TYR A 44 -13.90 -1.58 -5.45
N ALA A 45 -14.84 -2.13 -6.24
CA ALA A 45 -14.56 -2.54 -7.61
C ALA A 45 -14.77 -1.42 -8.63
N GLY A 46 -15.61 -0.44 -8.30
CA GLY A 46 -16.05 0.61 -9.23
C GLY A 46 -15.26 1.91 -9.13
N ILE A 47 -14.59 2.16 -7.99
CA ILE A 47 -13.92 3.42 -7.70
C ILE A 47 -12.41 3.18 -7.60
N PRO A 48 -11.63 3.61 -8.61
CA PRO A 48 -10.21 3.22 -8.75
C PRO A 48 -9.27 4.07 -7.88
N ILE A 49 -9.48 4.08 -6.55
CA ILE A 49 -8.56 4.74 -5.61
C ILE A 49 -7.71 3.75 -4.79
N TYR A 50 -7.89 2.45 -5.00
CA TYR A 50 -7.14 1.38 -4.33
C TYR A 50 -7.25 1.36 -2.80
N ALA A 51 -8.27 2.02 -2.22
CA ALA A 51 -8.39 2.21 -0.77
C ALA A 51 -8.29 0.89 0.00
N GLY A 52 -7.24 0.74 0.80
CA GLY A 52 -6.98 -0.43 1.65
C GLY A 52 -6.58 -1.70 0.92
N ALA A 53 -6.47 -1.71 -0.41
CA ALA A 53 -6.19 -2.92 -1.19
C ALA A 53 -4.69 -3.33 -1.12
N VAL A 54 -4.44 -4.61 -1.33
CA VAL A 54 -3.13 -5.09 -1.74
C VAL A 54 -2.99 -4.83 -3.23
N VAL A 55 -2.04 -3.98 -3.60
CA VAL A 55 -1.75 -3.58 -4.98
C VAL A 55 -0.52 -4.35 -5.51
N GLY A 56 -0.51 -4.59 -6.82
CA GLY A 56 0.56 -5.35 -7.44
C GLY A 56 0.08 -6.19 -8.64
N PRO A 57 0.95 -7.11 -9.16
CA PRO A 57 2.16 -7.71 -8.58
C PRO A 57 3.34 -6.77 -8.38
N VAL A 58 3.39 -5.65 -9.09
CA VAL A 58 4.34 -4.55 -8.86
C VAL A 58 3.54 -3.32 -8.49
N ALA A 59 3.74 -2.84 -7.27
CA ALA A 59 3.13 -1.62 -6.76
C ALA A 59 3.74 -0.40 -7.43
N ASN A 60 2.96 0.69 -7.45
CA ASN A 60 3.33 1.93 -8.12
C ASN A 60 3.53 1.76 -9.63
N ARG A 61 4.27 2.65 -10.28
CA ARG A 61 4.37 2.77 -11.75
C ARG A 61 5.52 1.95 -12.32
N LEU A 62 5.25 1.32 -13.47
CA LEU A 62 6.24 0.80 -14.40
C LEU A 62 6.07 1.54 -15.73
N SER A 63 7.12 2.23 -16.16
CA SER A 63 7.10 3.08 -17.35
C SER A 63 7.33 2.33 -18.66
N GLY A 64 6.97 2.95 -19.79
CA GLY A 64 7.28 2.50 -21.15
C GLY A 64 6.49 1.30 -21.64
N GLY A 65 5.40 0.90 -20.94
CA GLY A 65 4.46 -0.13 -21.37
C GLY A 65 5.06 -1.52 -21.59
N GLN A 66 6.30 -1.74 -21.15
CA GLN A 66 7.01 -3.02 -21.26
C GLN A 66 8.18 -3.13 -20.31
N VAL A 67 8.57 -4.37 -19.98
CA VAL A 67 9.78 -4.69 -19.21
C VAL A 67 10.57 -5.80 -19.90
N VAL A 68 11.87 -5.89 -19.58
CA VAL A 68 12.74 -6.99 -20.04
C VAL A 68 13.02 -7.90 -18.84
N ILE A 69 12.70 -9.19 -18.98
CA ILE A 69 12.95 -10.24 -17.98
C ILE A 69 13.63 -11.39 -18.70
N ASP A 70 14.79 -11.86 -18.21
CA ASP A 70 15.59 -12.91 -18.84
C ASP A 70 15.83 -12.68 -20.35
N GLY A 71 16.06 -11.41 -20.74
CA GLY A 71 16.30 -11.02 -22.14
C GLY A 71 15.05 -10.99 -23.02
N GLN A 72 13.87 -11.31 -22.50
CA GLN A 72 12.60 -11.27 -23.23
C GLN A 72 11.81 -10.02 -22.89
N VAL A 73 11.18 -9.40 -23.91
CA VAL A 73 10.32 -8.24 -23.76
C VAL A 73 8.91 -8.69 -23.39
N HIS A 74 8.38 -8.17 -22.28
CA HIS A 74 7.02 -8.40 -21.81
C HIS A 74 6.22 -7.09 -21.86
N LYS A 75 5.08 -7.10 -22.55
CA LYS A 75 4.17 -5.96 -22.64
C LYS A 75 3.34 -5.87 -21.37
N LEU A 76 3.28 -4.68 -20.79
CA LEU A 76 2.50 -4.38 -19.58
C LEU A 76 1.12 -3.82 -19.95
N PRO A 77 0.07 -4.08 -19.17
CA PRO A 77 -1.23 -3.42 -19.35
C PRO A 77 -1.11 -1.95 -18.96
N VAL A 78 -1.27 -1.05 -19.94
CA VAL A 78 -1.26 0.41 -19.71
C VAL A 78 -2.61 0.84 -19.16
N ASN A 79 -2.62 1.42 -17.96
CA ASN A 79 -3.80 2.01 -17.31
C ASN A 79 -3.61 3.48 -16.94
N GLU A 80 -2.39 4.01 -17.07
CA GLU A 80 -2.08 5.44 -17.08
C GLU A 80 -1.42 5.79 -18.43
N PRO A 81 -2.18 6.42 -19.37
CA PRO A 81 -1.61 6.78 -20.68
C PRO A 81 -0.47 7.80 -20.56
N PRO A 82 0.52 7.81 -21.48
CA PRO A 82 0.50 7.04 -22.75
C PRO A 82 1.00 5.60 -22.63
N ASP A 83 1.83 5.25 -21.63
CA ASP A 83 2.57 4.00 -21.59
C ASP A 83 2.93 3.50 -20.18
N THR A 84 2.21 3.95 -19.15
CA THR A 84 2.48 3.57 -17.76
C THR A 84 1.51 2.50 -17.27
N CYS A 85 2.07 1.49 -16.59
CA CYS A 85 1.33 0.48 -15.83
C CYS A 85 1.39 0.82 -14.35
N LEU A 86 0.27 1.20 -13.76
CA LEU A 86 0.11 1.46 -12.33
C LEU A 86 -0.49 0.24 -11.64
N HIS A 87 0.14 -0.23 -10.55
CA HIS A 87 -0.34 -1.28 -9.65
C HIS A 87 -0.71 -2.61 -10.35
N GLY A 88 0.02 -2.96 -11.44
CA GLY A 88 -0.23 -4.17 -12.22
C GLY A 88 -1.37 -4.04 -13.24
N GLY A 89 -1.84 -2.81 -13.51
CA GLY A 89 -2.91 -2.53 -14.46
C GLY A 89 -4.30 -2.85 -13.91
N ALA A 90 -5.32 -2.79 -14.77
CA ALA A 90 -6.73 -2.95 -14.39
C ALA A 90 -7.06 -4.30 -13.71
N ASN A 91 -6.26 -5.33 -13.97
CA ASN A 91 -6.44 -6.68 -13.43
C ASN A 91 -5.37 -7.04 -12.38
N GLY A 92 -4.76 -6.04 -11.74
CA GLY A 92 -3.81 -6.23 -10.66
C GLY A 92 -4.40 -6.94 -9.43
N LEU A 93 -3.59 -7.13 -8.39
CA LEU A 93 -3.99 -7.85 -7.16
C LEU A 93 -5.22 -7.24 -6.48
N HIS A 94 -5.39 -5.92 -6.58
CA HIS A 94 -6.54 -5.17 -6.05
C HIS A 94 -7.87 -5.55 -6.70
N ALA A 95 -7.86 -6.04 -7.93
CA ALA A 95 -9.05 -6.43 -8.69
C ALA A 95 -9.38 -7.92 -8.59
N GLN A 96 -8.52 -8.72 -7.93
CA GLN A 96 -8.71 -10.16 -7.77
C GLN A 96 -9.60 -10.48 -6.56
N ILE A 97 -10.39 -11.56 -6.68
CA ILE A 97 -11.06 -12.16 -5.52
C ILE A 97 -10.10 -13.15 -4.89
N TRP A 98 -9.63 -12.86 -3.69
CA TRP A 98 -8.74 -13.71 -2.94
C TRP A 98 -9.52 -14.80 -2.20
N GLN A 99 -8.92 -15.97 -2.07
CA GLN A 99 -9.51 -17.12 -1.38
C GLN A 99 -9.08 -17.14 0.08
N ILE A 100 -10.03 -17.34 0.99
CA ILE A 100 -9.74 -17.56 2.41
C ILE A 100 -9.21 -18.99 2.55
N VAL A 101 -7.99 -19.14 3.09
CA VAL A 101 -7.36 -20.46 3.32
C VAL A 101 -7.19 -20.78 4.80
N ASP A 102 -7.21 -19.76 5.65
CA ASP A 102 -7.20 -19.91 7.10
C ASP A 102 -7.85 -18.68 7.76
N GLN A 103 -8.61 -18.90 8.84
CA GLN A 103 -9.29 -17.83 9.55
C GLN A 103 -9.46 -18.18 11.03
N ALA A 104 -9.16 -17.21 11.89
CA ALA A 104 -9.45 -17.18 13.32
C ALA A 104 -10.09 -15.83 13.69
N ASP A 105 -10.41 -15.63 14.96
CA ASP A 105 -11.05 -14.38 15.42
C ASP A 105 -10.13 -13.16 15.18
N ASP A 106 -8.82 -13.34 15.29
CA ASP A 106 -7.81 -12.28 15.20
C ASP A 106 -6.92 -12.37 13.96
N GLN A 107 -7.12 -13.38 13.09
CA GLN A 107 -6.27 -13.61 11.93
C GLN A 107 -7.06 -14.10 10.72
N VAL A 108 -6.65 -13.68 9.53
CA VAL A 108 -7.07 -14.29 8.27
C VAL A 108 -5.89 -14.41 7.32
N THR A 109 -5.83 -15.55 6.63
CA THR A 109 -4.91 -15.77 5.52
C THR A 109 -5.69 -15.91 4.23
N LEU A 110 -5.33 -15.08 3.27
CA LEU A 110 -5.92 -15.00 1.93
C LEU A 110 -4.87 -15.38 0.89
N THR A 111 -5.29 -16.05 -0.18
CA THR A 111 -4.41 -16.39 -1.31
C THR A 111 -5.01 -15.92 -2.63
N CYS A 112 -4.12 -15.59 -3.57
CA CYS A 112 -4.46 -15.22 -4.94
C CYS A 112 -3.43 -15.85 -5.88
N ASP A 113 -3.91 -16.52 -6.93
CA ASP A 113 -3.07 -17.01 -8.02
C ASP A 113 -3.17 -16.09 -9.23
N LEU A 114 -2.03 -15.69 -9.76
CA LEU A 114 -1.92 -15.02 -11.06
C LEU A 114 -1.30 -15.99 -12.06
N GLU A 115 -2.04 -16.34 -13.10
CA GLU A 115 -1.58 -17.23 -14.16
C GLU A 115 -0.42 -16.60 -14.96
N ASP A 116 0.35 -17.45 -15.68
CA ASP A 116 1.43 -17.00 -16.57
C ASP A 116 0.89 -15.96 -17.57
N GLY A 117 1.59 -14.84 -17.69
CA GLY A 117 1.18 -13.69 -18.52
C GLY A 117 0.19 -12.72 -17.86
N ALA A 118 -0.39 -13.04 -16.71
CA ALA A 118 -1.26 -12.10 -16.01
C ALA A 118 -0.50 -10.81 -15.65
N CYS A 119 -1.15 -9.65 -15.74
CA CYS A 119 -0.54 -8.33 -15.57
C CYS A 119 0.67 -8.08 -16.50
N GLY A 120 0.78 -8.82 -17.62
CA GLY A 120 1.89 -8.73 -18.57
C GLY A 120 3.21 -9.36 -18.10
N LEU A 121 3.23 -10.06 -16.97
CA LEU A 121 4.45 -10.63 -16.38
C LEU A 121 4.47 -12.16 -16.50
N PRO A 122 5.65 -12.76 -16.73
CA PRO A 122 5.80 -14.21 -16.87
C PRO A 122 5.66 -14.94 -15.54
N GLY A 123 5.40 -16.24 -15.65
CA GLY A 123 5.29 -17.20 -14.56
C GLY A 123 3.95 -17.19 -13.84
N LYS A 124 3.56 -18.36 -13.34
CA LYS A 124 2.44 -18.49 -12.41
C LYS A 124 2.92 -18.03 -11.03
N ARG A 125 2.20 -17.10 -10.43
CA ARG A 125 2.55 -16.54 -9.12
C ARG A 125 1.47 -16.88 -8.11
N HIS A 126 1.90 -17.45 -6.99
CA HIS A 126 1.05 -17.71 -5.84
C HIS A 126 1.32 -16.68 -4.77
N ILE A 127 0.33 -15.85 -4.45
CA ILE A 127 0.46 -14.74 -3.50
C ILE A 127 -0.38 -15.05 -2.27
N LYS A 128 0.19 -14.80 -1.09
CA LYS A 128 -0.47 -14.96 0.21
C LYS A 128 -0.41 -13.64 0.97
N ALA A 129 -1.55 -13.21 1.50
CA ALA A 129 -1.69 -12.09 2.45
C ALA A 129 -2.21 -12.65 3.78
N THR A 130 -1.46 -12.43 4.86
CA THR A 130 -1.88 -12.80 6.21
C THR A 130 -2.05 -11.53 7.03
N TYR A 131 -3.29 -11.25 7.43
CA TYR A 131 -3.62 -10.21 8.40
C TYR A 131 -3.74 -10.83 9.80
N ARG A 132 -3.07 -10.23 10.77
CA ARG A 132 -3.20 -10.58 12.19
C ARG A 132 -3.41 -9.32 13.00
N LEU A 133 -4.51 -9.29 13.75
CA LEU A 133 -4.89 -8.16 14.59
C LEU A 133 -4.49 -8.46 16.04
N GLU A 134 -3.75 -7.56 16.64
CA GLU A 134 -3.46 -7.52 18.06
C GLU A 134 -4.15 -6.31 18.70
N LEU A 135 -4.08 -6.16 20.02
CA LEU A 135 -4.82 -5.11 20.74
C LEU A 135 -4.59 -3.69 20.14
N GLN A 136 -3.35 -3.35 19.78
CA GLN A 136 -2.97 -2.05 19.26
C GLN A 136 -2.04 -2.16 18.04
N SER A 137 -2.16 -3.24 17.29
CA SER A 137 -1.41 -3.40 16.04
C SER A 137 -2.11 -4.30 15.05
N LEU A 138 -2.00 -3.96 13.77
CA LEU A 138 -2.38 -4.79 12.64
C LEU A 138 -1.10 -5.19 11.90
N HIS A 139 -0.87 -6.49 11.79
CA HIS A 139 0.25 -7.07 11.06
C HIS A 139 -0.25 -7.52 9.69
N LEU A 140 0.45 -7.18 8.65
CA LEU A 140 0.25 -7.72 7.30
C LEU A 140 1.55 -8.33 6.81
N THR A 141 1.52 -9.63 6.53
CA THR A 141 2.62 -10.33 5.84
C THR A 141 2.18 -10.70 4.44
N LEU A 142 2.91 -10.20 3.44
CA LEU A 142 2.77 -10.55 2.03
C LEU A 142 3.87 -11.54 1.67
N ARG A 143 3.49 -12.68 1.07
CA ARG A 143 4.42 -13.68 0.52
C ARG A 143 4.05 -13.98 -0.92
N ALA A 144 5.07 -14.26 -1.75
CA ALA A 144 4.82 -14.72 -3.10
C ALA A 144 5.89 -15.71 -3.56
N THR A 145 5.47 -16.68 -4.35
CA THR A 145 6.34 -17.61 -5.08
C THR A 145 5.97 -17.60 -6.56
N THR A 146 6.87 -18.10 -7.39
CA THR A 146 6.69 -18.17 -8.84
C THR A 146 7.29 -19.47 -9.41
N ASP A 147 6.83 -19.91 -10.58
CA ASP A 147 7.42 -21.02 -11.33
C ASP A 147 8.40 -20.57 -12.44
N ARG A 148 8.53 -19.26 -12.67
CA ARG A 148 9.47 -18.64 -13.64
C ARG A 148 9.95 -17.32 -13.11
N THR A 149 11.14 -16.86 -13.53
CA THR A 149 11.64 -15.51 -13.22
C THR A 149 10.61 -14.47 -13.61
N THR A 150 10.29 -13.58 -12.67
CA THR A 150 9.27 -12.54 -12.82
C THR A 150 9.61 -11.30 -11.99
N LEU A 151 8.73 -10.30 -11.99
CA LEU A 151 8.82 -9.15 -11.07
C LEU A 151 7.78 -9.25 -9.96
N MET A 152 8.18 -8.94 -8.72
CA MET A 152 7.30 -8.97 -7.56
C MET A 152 7.67 -7.86 -6.56
N ASN A 153 6.74 -6.96 -6.34
CA ASN A 153 6.86 -5.85 -5.38
C ASN A 153 5.45 -5.39 -4.96
N PRO A 154 4.62 -6.25 -4.37
CA PRO A 154 3.29 -5.86 -3.92
C PRO A 154 3.39 -4.93 -2.71
N ALA A 155 2.38 -4.07 -2.55
CA ALA A 155 2.25 -3.17 -1.39
C ALA A 155 0.80 -3.15 -0.88
N HIS A 156 0.63 -2.67 0.35
CA HIS A 156 -0.67 -2.38 0.94
C HIS A 156 -0.94 -0.89 0.85
N HIS A 157 -2.17 -0.51 0.44
CA HIS A 157 -2.53 0.85 0.09
C HIS A 157 -3.65 1.45 1.00
N PRO A 158 -3.52 1.40 2.35
CA PRO A 158 -4.48 2.06 3.23
C PRO A 158 -4.32 3.57 3.16
N TYR A 159 -5.43 4.30 3.10
CA TYR A 159 -5.45 5.74 3.36
C TYR A 159 -5.76 5.98 4.83
N TRP A 160 -4.80 6.46 5.58
CA TRP A 160 -4.95 6.78 6.99
C TRP A 160 -5.66 8.11 7.17
N THR A 161 -6.68 8.16 8.02
CA THR A 161 -7.47 9.38 8.31
C THR A 161 -6.78 10.36 9.25
N LEU A 162 -5.48 10.17 9.50
CA LEU A 162 -4.64 10.97 10.36
C LEU A 162 -3.83 11.93 9.49
N THR A 163 -4.21 13.20 9.47
CA THR A 163 -3.69 14.17 8.49
C THR A 163 -3.04 15.41 9.11
N GLU A 164 -2.81 15.39 10.44
CA GLU A 164 -2.24 16.56 11.15
C GLU A 164 -0.73 16.66 10.93
N SER A 165 0.00 15.57 11.20
CA SER A 165 1.44 15.55 10.96
C SER A 165 1.96 14.18 10.56
N LEU A 166 3.09 14.20 9.84
CA LEU A 166 3.83 13.02 9.41
C LEU A 166 5.29 13.16 9.79
N GLN A 167 5.87 12.08 10.29
CA GLN A 167 7.30 11.90 10.48
C GLN A 167 7.76 10.67 9.71
N ILE A 168 8.93 10.73 9.06
CA ILE A 168 9.49 9.62 8.26
C ILE A 168 10.97 9.45 8.59
N ALA A 169 11.38 8.20 8.83
CA ALA A 169 12.77 7.82 9.06
C ALA A 169 13.53 7.68 7.71
N ALA A 170 13.66 8.80 7.00
CA ALA A 170 14.34 8.87 5.72
C ALA A 170 15.13 10.18 5.59
N GLU A 171 16.34 10.08 5.07
CA GLU A 171 17.20 11.22 4.73
C GLU A 171 17.13 11.56 3.24
N LYS A 172 16.52 10.68 2.44
CA LYS A 172 16.48 10.75 0.98
C LYS A 172 15.09 10.43 0.44
N VAL A 173 14.79 11.04 -0.71
CA VAL A 173 13.54 10.84 -1.46
C VAL A 173 13.88 10.68 -2.94
N LEU A 174 13.10 9.89 -3.67
CA LEU A 174 13.23 9.77 -5.13
C LEU A 174 12.67 11.02 -5.80
N LEU A 175 13.45 11.56 -6.75
CA LEU A 175 12.94 12.60 -7.64
C LEU A 175 12.03 12.00 -8.70
N THR A 176 10.89 12.63 -8.92
CA THR A 176 9.95 12.26 -9.98
C THR A 176 9.86 13.33 -11.05
N ASP A 177 9.45 12.92 -12.23
CA ASP A 177 9.06 13.80 -13.32
C ASP A 177 7.60 14.28 -13.19
N HIS A 178 7.09 14.99 -14.20
CA HIS A 178 5.70 15.47 -14.23
C HIS A 178 4.64 14.35 -14.28
N GLY A 179 5.03 13.13 -14.62
CA GLY A 179 4.18 11.94 -14.63
C GLY A 179 4.28 11.12 -13.35
N ASN A 180 4.91 11.65 -12.31
CA ASN A 180 5.21 10.94 -11.07
C ASN A 180 6.07 9.66 -11.27
N LEU A 181 6.85 9.61 -12.36
CA LEU A 181 7.80 8.54 -12.63
C LEU A 181 9.16 8.90 -12.02
N PRO A 182 9.84 7.97 -11.33
CA PRO A 182 11.20 8.22 -10.85
C PRO A 182 12.15 8.57 -12.00
N THR A 183 12.92 9.63 -11.81
CA THR A 183 13.96 10.05 -12.78
C THR A 183 15.24 9.21 -12.65
N GLY A 184 15.33 8.36 -11.63
CA GLY A 184 16.54 7.66 -11.22
C GLY A 184 17.37 8.47 -10.21
N ALA A 185 17.13 9.75 -10.05
CA ALA A 185 17.85 10.56 -9.09
C ALA A 185 17.31 10.40 -7.66
N VAL A 186 18.23 10.35 -6.70
CA VAL A 186 17.95 10.31 -5.27
C VAL A 186 18.40 11.63 -4.67
N MET A 187 17.54 12.32 -3.95
CA MET A 187 17.77 13.65 -3.39
C MET A 187 17.75 13.58 -1.86
N ASP A 188 18.58 14.38 -1.19
CA ASP A 188 18.47 14.60 0.24
C ASP A 188 17.17 15.35 0.56
N VAL A 189 16.47 14.95 1.62
CA VAL A 189 15.19 15.58 1.99
C VAL A 189 15.40 17.03 2.40
N HIS A 190 14.56 17.91 1.86
CA HIS A 190 14.51 19.34 2.21
C HIS A 190 13.13 19.93 1.94
N GLY A 191 12.83 21.10 2.51
CA GLY A 191 11.54 21.76 2.32
C GLY A 191 10.36 20.86 2.69
N PRO A 192 9.36 20.69 1.83
CA PRO A 192 8.18 19.86 2.11
C PRO A 192 8.48 18.36 2.23
N PHE A 193 9.67 17.91 1.82
CA PHE A 193 10.11 16.53 1.97
C PHE A 193 10.90 16.30 3.26
N ASP A 194 11.29 17.33 4.01
CA ASP A 194 11.99 17.15 5.29
C ASP A 194 11.00 16.81 6.41
N LEU A 195 10.67 15.54 6.48
CA LEU A 195 9.77 14.94 7.47
C LEU A 195 10.53 14.10 8.52
N ARG A 196 11.82 14.35 8.71
CA ARG A 196 12.64 13.69 9.77
C ARG A 196 12.14 14.03 11.17
N MET A 197 11.52 15.19 11.33
CA MET A 197 10.74 15.59 12.50
C MET A 197 9.26 15.70 12.11
N PRO A 198 8.32 15.56 13.06
CA PRO A 198 6.91 15.73 12.78
C PRO A 198 6.61 17.05 12.06
N GLY A 199 6.03 16.98 10.88
CA GLY A 199 5.72 18.14 10.03
C GLY A 199 4.37 18.02 9.34
N ALA A 200 3.83 19.16 8.87
CA ALA A 200 2.59 19.21 8.12
C ALA A 200 2.71 18.42 6.81
N ILE A 201 1.66 17.71 6.44
CA ILE A 201 1.60 16.89 5.23
C ILE A 201 1.32 17.81 4.04
N SER A 202 2.31 17.97 3.17
CA SER A 202 2.13 18.71 1.93
C SER A 202 1.19 17.96 0.98
N SER A 203 0.19 18.65 0.42
CA SER A 203 -0.70 18.08 -0.60
C SER A 203 0.03 17.68 -1.89
N MET A 204 1.27 18.09 -2.08
CA MET A 204 2.11 17.71 -3.22
C MET A 204 2.79 16.35 -3.06
N LEU A 205 2.68 15.69 -1.91
CA LEU A 205 3.33 14.41 -1.68
C LEU A 205 2.66 13.31 -2.50
N ASP A 206 3.40 12.77 -3.44
CA ASP A 206 3.23 11.49 -4.15
C ASP A 206 4.63 10.98 -4.49
N HIS A 207 5.40 10.64 -3.44
CA HIS A 207 6.84 10.38 -3.56
C HIS A 207 7.26 9.17 -2.72
N CYS A 208 8.27 8.46 -3.20
CA CYS A 208 8.91 7.37 -2.48
C CYS A 208 10.10 7.86 -1.66
N PHE A 209 9.99 7.75 -0.36
CA PHE A 209 11.08 8.03 0.59
C PHE A 209 11.99 6.80 0.73
N CYS A 210 13.30 7.01 0.69
CA CYS A 210 14.30 5.97 0.88
C CYS A 210 14.51 5.73 2.37
N LEU A 211 13.92 4.68 2.90
CA LEU A 211 14.00 4.36 4.34
C LEU A 211 15.43 3.98 4.75
N ASN A 212 15.81 4.39 5.95
CA ASN A 212 17.15 4.14 6.51
C ASN A 212 17.21 2.93 7.47
N GLY A 213 16.11 2.18 7.61
CA GLY A 213 16.01 1.01 8.49
C GLY A 213 15.64 1.33 9.94
N THR A 214 15.57 2.60 10.33
CA THR A 214 15.07 3.00 11.66
C THR A 214 13.59 2.69 11.81
N GLN A 215 13.19 2.23 13.00
CA GLN A 215 11.79 1.95 13.33
C GLN A 215 11.30 2.87 14.46
N PRO A 216 10.04 3.35 14.41
CA PRO A 216 9.12 3.19 13.29
C PRO A 216 9.63 3.92 12.03
N ALA A 217 9.35 3.34 10.86
CA ALA A 217 9.70 3.93 9.57
C ALA A 217 8.93 5.23 9.29
N ALA A 218 7.69 5.30 9.78
CA ALA A 218 6.88 6.51 9.72
C ALA A 218 5.89 6.58 10.89
N ARG A 219 5.46 7.81 11.22
CA ARG A 219 4.40 8.08 12.20
C ARG A 219 3.46 9.17 11.67
N LEU A 220 2.17 8.85 11.60
CA LEU A 220 1.08 9.81 11.36
C LEU A 220 0.39 10.15 12.67
N THR A 221 -0.05 11.41 12.80
CA THR A 221 -0.87 11.85 13.93
C THR A 221 -2.10 12.60 13.45
N ALA A 222 -3.13 12.63 14.29
CA ALA A 222 -4.32 13.44 14.11
C ALA A 222 -4.43 14.46 15.27
N SER A 223 -5.16 15.55 15.05
CA SER A 223 -5.38 16.63 16.05
C SER A 223 -6.10 16.15 17.31
N ASP A 224 -6.85 15.05 17.23
CA ASP A 224 -7.53 14.40 18.36
C ASP A 224 -6.63 13.45 19.17
N GLY A 225 -5.33 13.41 18.88
CA GLY A 225 -4.34 12.60 19.58
C GLY A 225 -4.19 11.17 19.05
N HIS A 226 -4.98 10.73 18.08
CA HIS A 226 -4.76 9.42 17.44
C HIS A 226 -3.44 9.43 16.66
N TRP A 227 -2.78 8.29 16.63
CA TRP A 227 -1.55 8.10 15.89
C TRP A 227 -1.48 6.69 15.28
N VAL A 228 -0.74 6.58 14.18
CA VAL A 228 -0.36 5.31 13.55
C VAL A 228 1.14 5.34 13.28
N GLU A 229 1.84 4.29 13.63
CA GLU A 229 3.23 4.02 13.28
C GLU A 229 3.31 2.87 12.30
N VAL A 230 4.25 2.98 11.37
CA VAL A 230 4.54 1.94 10.37
C VAL A 230 5.92 1.35 10.67
N GLU A 231 5.97 0.04 10.94
CA GLU A 231 7.21 -0.72 11.02
C GLU A 231 7.31 -1.64 9.81
N THR A 232 8.45 -1.63 9.13
CA THR A 232 8.65 -2.42 7.91
C THR A 232 10.13 -2.65 7.61
N GLY A 233 10.42 -3.77 6.94
CA GLY A 233 11.75 -4.03 6.36
C GLY A 233 11.90 -3.54 4.92
N ALA A 234 10.88 -2.91 4.33
CA ALA A 234 10.95 -2.38 2.98
C ALA A 234 11.98 -1.24 2.88
N PRO A 235 12.73 -1.13 1.77
CA PRO A 235 13.72 -0.06 1.58
C PRO A 235 13.11 1.28 1.18
N GLY A 236 11.80 1.34 0.93
CA GLY A 236 11.07 2.53 0.51
C GLY A 236 9.70 2.62 1.14
N LEU A 237 9.22 3.84 1.25
CA LEU A 237 7.86 4.19 1.65
C LEU A 237 7.30 5.17 0.65
N GLN A 238 6.34 4.72 -0.18
CA GLN A 238 5.54 5.65 -0.97
C GLN A 238 4.57 6.37 -0.05
N VAL A 239 4.54 7.69 -0.18
CA VAL A 239 3.64 8.58 0.56
C VAL A 239 2.81 9.35 -0.44
N TYR A 240 1.48 9.17 -0.37
CA TYR A 240 0.54 9.93 -1.18
C TYR A 240 -0.46 10.67 -0.29
N ALA A 241 -0.48 12.01 -0.38
CA ALA A 241 -1.31 12.88 0.46
C ALA A 241 -2.80 12.90 0.09
N GLY A 242 -3.25 12.05 -0.84
CA GLY A 242 -4.65 11.95 -1.22
C GLY A 242 -5.20 13.15 -2.00
N ALA A 243 -4.35 13.93 -2.67
CA ALA A 243 -4.75 15.17 -3.36
C ALA A 243 -5.81 14.98 -4.45
N PHE A 244 -5.86 13.79 -5.07
CA PHE A 244 -6.81 13.46 -6.15
C PHE A 244 -7.89 12.48 -5.71
N LEU A 245 -8.11 12.30 -4.41
CA LEU A 245 -9.26 11.53 -3.93
C LEU A 245 -10.56 12.18 -4.42
N PRO A 246 -11.56 11.39 -4.83
CA PRO A 246 -12.84 11.92 -5.27
C PRO A 246 -13.59 12.57 -4.10
N ASP A 247 -14.43 13.56 -4.40
CA ASP A 247 -15.34 14.12 -3.41
C ASP A 247 -16.62 13.26 -3.37
N MET A 248 -16.78 12.48 -2.30
CA MET A 248 -17.87 11.50 -2.18
C MET A 248 -18.90 11.92 -1.13
N PRO A 249 -20.18 11.61 -1.35
CA PRO A 249 -21.21 11.82 -0.34
C PRO A 249 -20.97 10.90 0.87
N SER A 250 -21.29 11.41 2.08
CA SER A 250 -20.97 10.72 3.34
C SER A 250 -21.59 9.34 3.47
N GLU A 251 -22.78 9.12 2.90
CA GLU A 251 -23.49 7.83 2.90
C GLU A 251 -22.77 6.73 2.11
N LYS A 252 -21.84 7.11 1.24
CA LYS A 252 -20.98 6.17 0.50
C LYS A 252 -19.68 5.85 1.22
N CYS A 253 -19.38 6.53 2.31
CA CYS A 253 -18.13 6.41 3.05
C CYS A 253 -18.31 5.61 4.34
N ARG A 254 -17.31 4.80 4.68
CA ARG A 254 -17.24 4.07 5.94
C ARG A 254 -16.43 4.91 6.95
N GLY A 255 -17.13 5.61 7.83
CA GLY A 255 -16.48 6.52 8.79
C GLY A 255 -16.21 7.90 8.20
N ALA A 256 -14.94 8.28 8.02
CA ALA A 256 -14.58 9.59 7.48
C ALA A 256 -15.02 9.76 6.02
N ARG A 257 -15.50 10.96 5.67
CA ARG A 257 -15.85 11.31 4.30
C ARG A 257 -14.61 11.31 3.40
N ILE A 258 -14.71 10.72 2.23
CA ILE A 258 -13.66 10.72 1.21
C ILE A 258 -13.75 12.03 0.41
N HIS A 259 -12.68 12.79 0.40
CA HIS A 259 -12.50 14.03 -0.38
C HIS A 259 -11.00 14.29 -0.58
N PRO A 260 -10.56 15.21 -1.45
CA PRO A 260 -9.14 15.55 -1.59
C PRO A 260 -8.50 15.88 -0.24
N GLY A 261 -7.40 15.17 0.08
CA GLY A 261 -6.67 15.31 1.35
C GLY A 261 -7.30 14.64 2.58
N ALA A 262 -8.39 13.88 2.43
CA ALA A 262 -9.07 13.21 3.55
C ALA A 262 -8.25 12.08 4.20
N GLY A 263 -7.22 11.60 3.52
CA GLY A 263 -6.34 10.54 4.02
C GLY A 263 -5.00 10.51 3.33
N THR A 264 -4.00 9.98 4.02
CA THR A 264 -2.64 9.81 3.52
C THR A 264 -2.35 8.33 3.34
N ALA A 265 -1.96 7.92 2.13
CA ALA A 265 -1.47 6.56 1.89
C ALA A 265 -0.01 6.45 2.32
N LEU A 266 0.31 5.37 3.03
CA LEU A 266 1.67 4.96 3.39
C LEU A 266 1.86 3.52 2.90
N GLU A 267 2.69 3.35 1.87
CA GLU A 267 2.87 2.09 1.16
C GLU A 267 4.33 1.62 1.26
N PRO A 268 4.69 0.79 2.24
CA PRO A 268 6.00 0.15 2.28
C PRO A 268 6.20 -0.72 1.04
N GLN A 269 7.29 -0.49 0.31
CA GLN A 269 7.62 -1.20 -0.94
C GLN A 269 9.09 -1.05 -1.31
N LYS A 270 9.57 -1.80 -2.30
CA LYS A 270 10.79 -1.44 -3.01
C LYS A 270 10.52 -0.24 -3.92
N TRP A 271 11.57 0.45 -4.37
CA TRP A 271 11.44 1.70 -5.10
C TRP A 271 10.71 1.53 -6.44
N PRO A 272 9.79 2.46 -6.78
CA PRO A 272 9.03 2.40 -8.04
C PRO A 272 9.91 2.41 -9.27
N ASP A 273 9.42 1.83 -10.38
CA ASP A 273 10.07 1.73 -11.69
C ASP A 273 11.50 1.13 -11.66
N ALA A 274 11.79 0.28 -10.64
CA ALA A 274 13.12 -0.29 -10.42
C ALA A 274 13.74 -0.96 -11.67
N PRO A 275 13.01 -1.65 -12.57
CA PRO A 275 13.60 -2.25 -13.76
C PRO A 275 14.24 -1.25 -14.73
N ARG A 276 13.92 0.04 -14.64
CA ARG A 276 14.54 1.12 -15.45
C ARG A 276 15.80 1.70 -14.82
N HIS A 277 16.03 1.43 -13.54
CA HIS A 277 17.09 2.03 -12.75
C HIS A 277 17.95 0.97 -12.09
N PRO A 278 19.07 0.54 -12.72
CA PRO A 278 19.89 -0.59 -12.22
C PRO A 278 20.47 -0.42 -10.82
N HIS A 279 20.48 0.79 -10.26
CA HIS A 279 20.93 1.08 -8.90
C HIS A 279 19.80 1.09 -7.86
N PHE A 280 18.55 0.85 -8.28
CA PHE A 280 17.42 0.68 -7.37
C PHE A 280 17.39 -0.76 -6.81
N PRO A 281 16.75 -0.99 -5.67
CA PRO A 281 16.54 -2.33 -5.13
C PRO A 281 15.86 -3.25 -6.15
N ASP A 282 16.47 -4.40 -6.44
CA ASP A 282 15.94 -5.36 -7.39
C ASP A 282 14.59 -5.92 -6.94
N ILE A 283 13.63 -5.99 -7.86
CA ILE A 283 12.30 -6.54 -7.67
C ILE A 283 12.09 -7.88 -8.38
N THR A 284 13.14 -8.45 -8.95
CA THR A 284 13.09 -9.79 -9.57
C THR A 284 12.80 -10.86 -8.52
N LEU A 285 11.98 -11.82 -8.88
CA LEU A 285 11.68 -13.02 -8.09
C LEU A 285 11.98 -14.25 -8.95
N HIS A 286 12.87 -15.12 -8.47
CA HIS A 286 13.21 -16.37 -9.12
C HIS A 286 12.40 -17.56 -8.56
N PRO A 287 12.26 -18.69 -9.30
CA PRO A 287 11.45 -19.82 -8.88
C PRO A 287 11.82 -20.44 -7.53
N GLU A 288 13.11 -20.43 -7.17
CA GLU A 288 13.62 -20.96 -5.90
C GLU A 288 13.51 -19.98 -4.72
N GLU A 289 13.05 -18.77 -4.98
CA GLU A 289 12.95 -17.70 -3.97
C GLU A 289 11.52 -17.54 -3.49
N THR A 290 11.41 -16.93 -2.31
CA THR A 290 10.14 -16.46 -1.77
C THR A 290 10.26 -14.95 -1.51
N PHE A 291 9.41 -14.16 -2.15
CA PHE A 291 9.19 -12.78 -1.72
C PHE A 291 8.48 -12.81 -0.36
N GLU A 292 8.97 -12.03 0.59
CA GLU A 292 8.31 -11.82 1.87
C GLU A 292 8.48 -10.38 2.33
N GLN A 293 7.38 -9.76 2.72
CA GLN A 293 7.37 -8.42 3.33
C GLN A 293 6.34 -8.39 4.45
N THR A 294 6.79 -8.01 5.64
CA THR A 294 5.90 -7.75 6.78
C THR A 294 5.85 -6.26 7.06
N THR A 295 4.63 -5.76 7.24
CA THR A 295 4.35 -4.40 7.71
C THR A 295 3.53 -4.50 8.97
N ILE A 296 3.93 -3.76 10.01
CA ILE A 296 3.20 -3.65 11.28
C ILE A 296 2.69 -2.22 11.39
N TYR A 297 1.39 -2.07 11.53
CA TYR A 297 0.75 -0.81 11.84
C TYR A 297 0.41 -0.81 13.33
N ARG A 298 1.17 -0.03 14.13
CA ARG A 298 0.83 0.23 15.52
C ARG A 298 -0.02 1.47 15.60
N PHE A 299 -0.99 1.49 16.49
CA PHE A 299 -1.89 2.63 16.63
C PHE A 299 -2.33 2.83 18.08
N GLY A 300 -2.74 4.03 18.39
CA GLY A 300 -3.17 4.39 19.72
C GLY A 300 -3.61 5.84 19.82
N THR A 301 -3.87 6.28 21.04
CA THR A 301 -4.22 7.66 21.35
C THR A 301 -3.20 8.23 22.35
N ALA A 302 -2.58 9.34 22.03
CA ALA A 302 -1.74 10.06 22.96
C ALA A 302 -2.64 10.79 23.98
N SER A 303 -2.29 10.75 25.25
CA SER A 303 -2.95 11.56 26.25
C SER A 303 -2.79 13.04 25.89
N ILE A 304 -3.88 13.71 25.53
CA ILE A 304 -3.88 15.16 25.36
C ILE A 304 -3.62 15.73 26.75
N ARG A 305 -2.39 16.21 27.00
CA ARG A 305 -2.14 16.99 28.21
C ARG A 305 -2.89 18.30 28.06
N SER A 306 -3.97 18.43 28.83
CA SER A 306 -4.76 19.65 29.00
C SER A 306 -3.91 20.80 29.55
#